data_b420052154b6e64f8edbd7d8d98bd104
#
_entry.id   b420052154b6e64f8edbd7d8d98bd104
#
_cell.length_a   1.000
_cell.length_b   1.000
_cell.length_c   1.000
_cell.angle_alpha   90.00
_cell.angle_beta   90.00
_cell.angle_gamma   90.00
#
_symmetry.space_group_name_H-M   'P 1'
#
loop_
_entity.id
_entity.type
_entity.pdbx_description
1 polymer ?
#
loop_
_entity_poly.entity_id
_entity_poly.type
_entity_poly.pdbx_seq_one_letter_code
_entity_poly.pdbx_strand_id
1 'polypeptide(L)'
;MQPRRIRKRTTNKQTISFINLVITELQAHPEKLEIIRRNLNEYREQTHLKRGFLLAIERFDWVFEASNDVNFICQQILADDYIGNRLRRYPLLFKGVINSA
;
A
#
# COMPACT_ATOMS: atom_id res chain seq x y z
N MET A 1 -18.15 -3.23 -28.38
CA MET A 1 -17.89 -3.22 -27.78
C MET A 1 -17.47 -3.26 -26.85
N GLN A 2 -17.25 -3.46 -26.54
CA GLN A 2 -16.92 -3.56 -25.66
C GLN A 2 -16.40 -3.35 -24.80
N PRO A 3 -16.42 -3.52 -24.58
CA PRO A 3 -16.07 -3.23 -23.63
C PRO A 3 -15.29 -3.22 -22.89
N ARG A 4 -15.04 -3.25 -22.75
CA ARG A 4 -14.44 -3.24 -22.05
C ARG A 4 -14.08 -2.89 -21.16
N ARG A 5 -14.03 -2.88 -20.96
CA ARG A 5 -13.88 -2.56 -20.17
C ARG A 5 -13.43 -2.29 -19.30
N ILE A 6 -13.31 -2.42 -19.03
CA ILE A 6 -13.13 -2.09 -18.25
C ILE A 6 -12.56 -2.15 -17.41
N ARG A 7 -12.28 -2.32 -17.10
CA ARG A 7 -11.91 -2.37 -16.33
C ARG A 7 -11.39 -2.00 -15.50
N LYS A 8 -11.25 -2.14 -15.14
CA LYS A 8 -10.99 -1.72 -14.38
C LYS A 8 -10.28 -1.72 -13.55
N ARG A 9 -9.95 -1.83 -13.22
CA ARG A 9 -9.46 -1.82 -12.51
C ARG A 9 -8.83 -2.11 -11.66
N THR A 10 -8.38 -2.23 -12.11
CA THR A 10 -8.13 -2.29 -10.94
C THR A 10 -7.44 -3.39 -10.23
N THR A 11 -7.65 -3.60 -8.99
CA THR A 11 -7.00 -4.51 -8.09
C THR A 11 -7.50 -5.92 -8.31
N ASN A 12 -6.63 -6.87 -8.61
CA ASN A 12 -7.06 -8.25 -8.82
C ASN A 12 -7.25 -8.98 -7.49
N LYS A 13 -7.81 -10.19 -7.56
CA LYS A 13 -8.13 -10.94 -6.35
C LYS A 13 -6.90 -11.28 -5.51
N GLN A 14 -5.80 -11.60 -6.16
CA GLN A 14 -4.57 -11.93 -5.43
C GLN A 14 -4.05 -10.73 -4.64
N THR A 15 -4.12 -9.57 -5.26
CA THR A 15 -3.69 -8.36 -4.59
C THR A 15 -4.61 -8.03 -3.41
N ILE A 16 -5.91 -8.20 -3.60
CA ILE A 16 -6.87 -7.95 -2.53
C ILE A 16 -6.61 -8.89 -1.36
N SER A 17 -6.38 -10.16 -1.64
CA SER A 17 -6.10 -11.14 -0.59
C SER A 17 -4.83 -10.77 0.17
N PHE A 18 -3.79 -10.37 -0.56
CA PHE A 18 -2.54 -9.96 0.06
C PHE A 18 -2.75 -8.74 0.96
N ILE A 19 -3.48 -7.74 0.45
CA ILE A 19 -3.74 -6.53 1.23
C ILE A 19 -4.51 -6.85 2.50
N ASN A 20 -5.49 -7.75 2.41
CA ASN A 20 -6.25 -8.14 3.59
C ASN A 20 -5.35 -8.80 4.63
N LEU A 21 -4.41 -9.63 4.18
CA LEU A 21 -3.44 -10.23 5.10
C LEU A 21 -2.56 -9.18 5.75
N VAL A 22 -2.13 -8.18 4.96
CA VAL A 22 -1.32 -7.08 5.49
C VAL A 22 -2.10 -6.34 6.56
N ILE A 23 -3.36 -6.01 6.29
CA ILE A 23 -4.18 -5.30 7.26
C ILE A 23 -4.31 -6.09 8.55
N THR A 24 -4.61 -7.39 8.43
CA THR A 24 -4.75 -8.24 9.61
C THR A 24 -3.45 -8.25 10.42
N GLU A 25 -2.33 -8.36 9.72
CA GLU A 25 -1.04 -8.41 10.39
C GLU A 25 -0.71 -7.09 11.08
N LEU A 26 -1.00 -5.97 10.44
CA LEU A 26 -0.75 -4.66 11.04
C LEU A 26 -1.61 -4.43 12.27
N GLN A 27 -2.86 -4.88 12.23
CA GLN A 27 -3.75 -4.72 13.38
C GLN A 27 -3.30 -5.58 14.55
N ALA A 28 -2.76 -6.76 14.27
CA ALA A 28 -2.24 -7.64 15.30
C ALA A 28 -0.88 -7.16 15.83
N HIS A 29 -0.09 -6.55 14.95
CA HIS A 29 1.28 -6.13 15.28
C HIS A 29 1.54 -4.72 14.74
N PRO A 30 1.02 -3.68 15.42
CA PRO A 30 1.15 -2.31 14.93
C PRO A 30 2.59 -1.85 14.73
N GLU A 31 3.53 -2.44 15.46
CA GLU A 31 4.93 -2.08 15.30
C GLU A 31 5.45 -2.38 13.90
N LYS A 32 4.74 -3.21 13.13
CA LYS A 32 5.16 -3.52 11.76
C LYS A 32 4.97 -2.35 10.81
N LEU A 33 4.31 -1.28 11.25
CA LEU A 33 4.29 -0.06 10.44
C LEU A 33 5.71 0.43 10.13
N GLU A 34 6.66 0.16 11.02
CA GLU A 34 8.05 0.52 10.77
C GLU A 34 8.63 -0.20 9.56
N ILE A 35 8.14 -1.41 9.28
CA ILE A 35 8.60 -2.13 8.09
C ILE A 35 8.21 -1.35 6.84
N ILE A 36 6.98 -0.84 6.82
CA ILE A 36 6.52 -0.04 5.69
C ILE A 36 7.34 1.24 5.57
N ARG A 37 7.60 1.92 6.69
CA ARG A 37 8.41 3.14 6.67
C ARG A 37 9.80 2.86 6.11
N ARG A 38 10.39 1.74 6.50
CA ARG A 38 11.71 1.36 5.99
C ARG A 38 11.65 1.12 4.50
N ASN A 39 10.60 0.43 4.04
CA ASN A 39 10.44 0.19 2.61
C ASN A 39 10.35 1.50 1.84
N LEU A 40 9.57 2.45 2.36
CA LEU A 40 9.43 3.74 1.71
C LEU A 40 10.78 4.45 1.58
N ASN A 41 11.57 4.42 2.66
CA ASN A 41 12.86 5.07 2.63
C ASN A 41 13.81 4.42 1.63
N GLU A 42 13.81 3.09 1.58
CA GLU A 42 14.68 2.38 0.65
C GLU A 42 14.31 2.66 -0.79
N TYR A 43 13.01 2.60 -1.10
CA TYR A 43 12.59 2.87 -2.47
C TYR A 43 12.80 4.32 -2.87
N ARG A 44 12.62 5.23 -1.92
CA ARG A 44 12.79 6.67 -2.19
C ARG A 44 14.18 6.99 -2.69
N GLU A 45 15.17 6.21 -2.28
CA GLU A 45 16.55 6.44 -2.67
C GLU A 45 16.87 5.93 -4.06
N GLN A 46 15.99 5.13 -4.64
CA GLN A 46 16.22 4.64 -6.00
C GLN A 46 15.82 5.70 -7.00
N THR A 47 16.66 5.92 -8.00
CA THR A 47 16.48 7.01 -8.93
C THR A 47 15.77 6.63 -10.22
N HIS A 48 15.53 5.34 -10.43
CA HIS A 48 14.96 4.86 -11.70
C HIS A 48 13.57 4.26 -11.54
N LEU A 49 12.88 4.58 -10.44
CA LEU A 49 11.53 4.09 -10.22
C LEU A 49 10.56 4.80 -11.16
N LYS A 50 9.54 4.09 -11.56
CA LYS A 50 8.49 4.67 -12.39
C LYS A 50 7.72 5.72 -11.60
N ARG A 51 7.19 6.68 -12.35
CA ARG A 51 6.47 7.80 -11.73
C ARG A 51 5.32 7.36 -10.84
N GLY A 52 4.56 6.34 -11.28
CA GLY A 52 3.45 5.85 -10.47
C GLY A 52 3.90 5.34 -9.12
N PHE A 53 5.03 4.64 -9.08
CA PHE A 53 5.57 4.14 -7.83
C PHE A 53 6.00 5.29 -6.92
N LEU A 54 6.65 6.30 -7.51
CA LEU A 54 7.08 7.46 -6.73
C LEU A 54 5.89 8.18 -6.13
N LEU A 55 4.80 8.29 -6.90
CA LEU A 55 3.58 8.90 -6.39
C LEU A 55 2.99 8.09 -5.24
N ALA A 56 3.05 6.76 -5.33
CA ALA A 56 2.56 5.92 -4.26
C ALA A 56 3.35 6.16 -2.97
N ILE A 57 4.68 6.28 -3.10
CA ILE A 57 5.52 6.57 -1.95
C ILE A 57 5.13 7.91 -1.32
N GLU A 58 4.93 8.91 -2.15
CA GLU A 58 4.56 10.25 -1.67
C GLU A 58 3.21 10.22 -0.95
N ARG A 59 2.23 9.51 -1.51
CA ARG A 59 0.92 9.42 -0.87
C ARG A 59 0.99 8.69 0.46
N PHE A 60 1.81 7.66 0.54
CA PHE A 60 1.98 6.94 1.79
C PHE A 60 2.64 7.84 2.84
N ASP A 61 3.60 8.66 2.42
CA ASP A 61 4.20 9.65 3.33
C ASP A 61 3.13 10.56 3.90
N TRP A 62 2.19 11.01 3.06
CA TRP A 62 1.09 11.86 3.51
C TRP A 62 0.26 11.17 4.57
N VAL A 63 0.00 9.88 4.38
CA VAL A 63 -0.81 9.11 5.33
C VAL A 63 -0.10 9.05 6.68
N PHE A 64 1.20 8.75 6.67
CA PHE A 64 1.97 8.70 7.90
C PHE A 64 2.07 10.06 8.58
N GLU A 65 2.13 11.14 7.81
CA GLU A 65 2.16 12.47 8.38
C GLU A 65 0.85 12.82 9.07
N ALA A 66 -0.24 12.29 8.53
CA ALA A 66 -1.55 12.58 9.10
C ALA A 66 -1.76 11.85 10.42
N SER A 67 -1.21 10.66 10.58
CA SER A 67 -1.42 9.88 11.79
C SER A 67 -0.45 8.72 11.86
N ASN A 68 -0.10 8.34 13.08
CA ASN A 68 0.67 7.12 13.33
C ASN A 68 -0.23 5.99 13.80
N ASP A 69 -1.53 6.24 13.90
CA ASP A 69 -2.47 5.24 14.39
C ASP A 69 -2.66 4.14 13.35
N VAL A 70 -2.44 2.89 13.77
CA VAL A 70 -2.52 1.77 12.85
C VAL A 70 -3.91 1.64 12.24
N ASN A 71 -4.95 1.93 13.00
CA ASN A 71 -6.31 1.82 12.48
C ASN A 71 -6.56 2.86 11.39
N PHE A 72 -6.09 4.08 11.60
CA PHE A 72 -6.22 5.12 10.58
C PHE A 72 -5.50 4.70 9.30
N ILE A 73 -4.27 4.21 9.45
CA ILE A 73 -3.48 3.84 8.29
C ILE A 73 -4.12 2.67 7.55
N CYS A 74 -4.62 1.67 8.29
CA CYS A 74 -5.30 0.55 7.66
C CYS A 74 -6.55 1.00 6.91
N GLN A 75 -7.32 1.91 7.51
CA GLN A 75 -8.51 2.44 6.83
C GLN A 75 -8.13 3.16 5.54
N GLN A 76 -7.03 3.89 5.57
CA GLN A 76 -6.59 4.61 4.38
C GLN A 76 -6.14 3.65 3.29
N ILE A 77 -5.45 2.57 3.66
CA ILE A 77 -5.02 1.56 2.68
C ILE A 77 -6.22 0.92 2.02
N LEU A 78 -7.30 0.71 2.79
CA LEU A 78 -8.51 0.06 2.28
C LEU A 78 -9.47 1.03 1.63
N ALA A 79 -9.25 2.32 1.76
CA ALA A 79 -10.21 3.31 1.28
C ALA A 79 -10.41 3.22 -0.22
N ASP A 80 -11.65 3.41 -0.64
CA ASP A 80 -11.98 3.43 -2.05
C ASP A 80 -11.88 4.86 -2.57
N ASP A 81 -10.67 5.39 -2.54
CA ASP A 81 -10.40 6.72 -3.02
C ASP A 81 -9.08 6.71 -3.76
N TYR A 82 -8.68 7.89 -4.23
CA TYR A 82 -7.47 8.02 -5.03
C TYR A 82 -6.23 7.49 -4.29
N ILE A 83 -6.10 7.87 -3.03
CA ILE A 83 -4.92 7.47 -2.25
C ILE A 83 -4.93 5.97 -1.99
N GLY A 84 -6.04 5.43 -1.49
CA GLY A 84 -6.13 4.02 -1.19
C GLY A 84 -5.87 3.15 -2.42
N ASN A 85 -6.48 3.52 -3.54
CA ASN A 85 -6.30 2.77 -4.77
C ASN A 85 -4.84 2.80 -5.22
N ARG A 86 -4.18 3.95 -5.04
CA ARG A 86 -2.78 4.06 -5.42
C ARG A 86 -1.90 3.18 -4.54
N LEU A 87 -2.15 3.17 -3.24
CA LEU A 87 -1.35 2.38 -2.33
C LEU A 87 -1.48 0.89 -2.61
N ARG A 88 -2.71 0.43 -2.87
CA ARG A 88 -2.95 -0.99 -3.11
C ARG A 88 -2.35 -1.48 -4.43
N ARG A 89 -2.06 -0.56 -5.33
CA ARG A 89 -1.52 -0.91 -6.64
C ARG A 89 -0.07 -1.41 -6.56
N TYR A 90 0.62 -1.12 -5.46
CA TYR A 90 2.03 -1.42 -5.32
C TYR A 90 2.31 -2.29 -4.10
N PRO A 91 2.07 -3.61 -4.22
CA PRO A 91 2.26 -4.50 -3.07
C PRO A 91 3.67 -4.49 -2.51
N LEU A 92 4.66 -4.10 -3.30
CA LEU A 92 6.04 -4.04 -2.83
C LEU A 92 6.20 -3.07 -1.66
N LEU A 93 5.30 -2.10 -1.51
CA LEU A 93 5.36 -1.19 -0.38
C LEU A 93 5.17 -1.92 0.94
N PHE A 94 4.53 -3.08 0.91
CA PHE A 94 4.22 -3.86 2.10
C PHE A 94 5.15 -5.05 2.27
N LYS A 95 6.26 -5.06 1.55
CA LYS A 95 7.22 -6.15 1.61
C LYS A 95 7.72 -6.33 3.04
N GLY A 96 7.69 -7.56 3.53
CA GLY A 96 8.19 -7.87 4.85
C GLY A 96 7.16 -7.75 5.97
N VAL A 97 6.00 -7.15 5.70
CA VAL A 97 4.95 -7.06 6.71
C VAL A 97 4.43 -8.46 7.05
N ILE A 98 4.22 -9.26 6.02
CA ILE A 98 3.82 -10.64 6.23
C ILE A 98 5.07 -11.48 6.21
N ASN A 99 5.36 -12.06 7.35
CA ASN A 99 6.55 -12.91 7.48
C ASN A 99 6.16 -14.32 7.09
N SER A 100 6.44 -14.68 5.88
CA SER A 100 6.07 -15.97 5.35
C SER A 100 7.14 -17.03 5.56
N ALA A 101 8.14 -16.70 6.31
CA ALA A 101 9.32 -17.56 6.50
C ALA A 101 8.97 -19.01 6.71
#